data_4a434e91ebecebb347c6be6882bcf6a8
#
_entry.id   4a434e91ebecebb347c6be6882bcf6a8
#
_cell.length_a   1.000
_cell.length_b   1.000
_cell.length_c   1.000
_cell.angle_alpha   90.00
_cell.angle_beta   90.00
_cell.angle_gamma   90.00
#
_symmetry.space_group_name_H-M   'P 1'
#
loop_
_entity.id
_entity.type
_entity.pdbx_description
1 polymer ?
#
loop_
_entity_poly.entity_id
_entity_poly.type
_entity_poly.pdbx_seq_one_letter_code
_entity_poly.pdbx_strand_id
1 'polypeptide(L)'
;MKYKRSASVFLAVLVLIPAMMTAGCSEGSHIITQHTSRPDGTATSKPYATNSSLTKDDITLTVWESKDGPDEFIRKAGDSFHKLYPNITIEYVNVEIPDAIINLKDKNSTIKRPDLFASPCDMAGELIANDLILPTIDTSFVNTVAMTSARDSVMYGDTMYGYPVSCETYALFYNKKFVDLNDIPSTWEGMIGWSKGFNTLYPGKYGFIFHADTVYYLAMLMSRDGNKLMSGKDYGLLNESAKYGMDLLGQMKEILPQNVTDFEYDDYDNLFLNGEAAFLVNGPWFVSKADASGIDYGIVNLPSFESGSKTYSVAGVRVMYVYSKCEHPKEADEFARYLLSEDMQRLRVKITGTLPAANVDIDEKLDGFVDQLTFSYALPNTPLMARFWEYGINVTKNVYAGKDPDEELKDYVDYLNGTDTPDNESNITDSTDSSNTD
;
A
#
# COMPACT_ATOMS: atom_id res chain seq x y z
N MET A 1 18.23 11.62 -71.80
CA MET A 1 17.79 12.82 -71.05
C MET A 1 18.29 12.66 -69.61
N LYS A 2 19.26 13.50 -69.21
CA LYS A 2 19.95 13.42 -67.94
C LYS A 2 19.19 14.19 -66.89
N TYR A 3 18.76 13.54 -65.74
CA TYR A 3 18.29 14.25 -64.57
C TYR A 3 19.48 14.53 -63.65
N LYS A 4 19.65 15.83 -63.33
CA LYS A 4 20.64 16.34 -62.39
C LYS A 4 20.09 16.21 -60.96
N ARG A 5 20.87 15.65 -60.04
CA ARG A 5 20.67 15.72 -58.61
C ARG A 5 21.17 17.07 -58.11
N SER A 6 20.31 17.84 -57.41
CA SER A 6 20.70 19.03 -56.65
C SER A 6 20.92 18.62 -55.20
N ALA A 7 22.11 18.90 -54.68
CA ALA A 7 22.48 18.74 -53.30
C ALA A 7 22.08 20.03 -52.56
N SER A 8 21.26 19.90 -51.49
CA SER A 8 20.97 20.98 -50.57
C SER A 8 22.00 20.98 -49.46
N VAL A 9 22.72 22.08 -49.34
CA VAL A 9 23.68 22.37 -48.27
C VAL A 9 22.92 22.93 -47.10
N PHE A 10 22.99 22.24 -45.96
CA PHE A 10 22.51 22.80 -44.68
C PHE A 10 23.60 23.70 -44.09
N LEU A 11 23.30 24.98 -44.00
CA LEU A 11 24.14 26.00 -43.37
C LEU A 11 23.85 25.98 -41.84
N ALA A 12 24.81 25.53 -41.05
CA ALA A 12 24.74 25.61 -39.60
C ALA A 12 25.11 27.06 -39.17
N VAL A 13 24.14 27.78 -38.62
CA VAL A 13 24.38 29.08 -37.99
C VAL A 13 24.80 28.86 -36.55
N LEU A 14 26.08 29.06 -36.25
CA LEU A 14 26.65 29.09 -34.92
C LEU A 14 26.34 30.45 -34.31
N VAL A 15 25.44 30.55 -33.34
CA VAL A 15 25.20 31.75 -32.52
C VAL A 15 26.08 31.65 -31.29
N LEU A 16 27.15 32.42 -31.23
CA LEU A 16 27.96 32.67 -30.04
C LEU A 16 27.25 33.69 -29.18
N ILE A 17 26.79 33.25 -27.97
CA ILE A 17 26.33 34.15 -26.91
C ILE A 17 27.45 34.25 -25.88
N PRO A 18 27.89 35.46 -25.49
CA PRO A 18 28.94 35.63 -24.48
C PRO A 18 28.40 35.33 -23.09
N ALA A 19 29.17 34.54 -22.35
CA ALA A 19 28.93 34.24 -20.94
C ALA A 19 29.14 35.50 -20.10
N MET A 20 28.10 36.01 -19.45
CA MET A 20 28.21 36.84 -18.28
C MET A 20 28.14 35.96 -17.04
N MET A 21 29.26 35.81 -16.36
CA MET A 21 29.32 35.26 -15.01
C MET A 21 28.66 36.26 -14.04
N THR A 22 27.56 35.83 -13.44
CA THR A 22 27.14 36.33 -12.14
C THR A 22 27.13 35.12 -11.20
N ALA A 23 28.05 35.19 -10.23
CA ALA A 23 28.10 34.25 -9.13
C ALA A 23 26.84 34.45 -8.27
N GLY A 24 25.99 33.44 -8.23
CA GLY A 24 24.85 33.30 -7.33
C GLY A 24 24.80 31.86 -6.91
N CYS A 25 25.36 31.53 -5.73
CA CYS A 25 25.23 30.23 -5.10
C CYS A 25 23.76 29.97 -4.79
N SER A 26 23.16 28.94 -5.41
CA SER A 26 22.12 28.18 -4.81
C SER A 26 22.41 26.71 -5.16
N GLU A 27 23.06 26.05 -4.23
CA GLU A 27 23.20 24.60 -4.23
C GLU A 27 21.81 23.99 -4.06
N GLY A 28 21.19 23.63 -5.15
CA GLY A 28 20.14 22.61 -5.16
C GLY A 28 20.82 21.27 -4.93
N SER A 29 21.03 20.91 -3.67
CA SER A 29 21.52 19.61 -3.30
C SER A 29 20.48 18.57 -3.73
N HIS A 30 20.75 17.84 -4.81
CA HIS A 30 20.27 16.48 -4.97
C HIS A 30 20.80 15.69 -3.77
N ILE A 31 20.00 15.58 -2.73
CA ILE A 31 20.26 14.61 -1.67
C ILE A 31 19.86 13.26 -2.25
N ILE A 32 20.74 12.70 -3.06
CA ILE A 32 20.89 11.24 -3.10
C ILE A 32 21.45 10.94 -1.72
N THR A 33 20.62 10.53 -0.80
CA THR A 33 21.08 9.92 0.45
C THR A 33 21.91 8.72 0.01
N GLN A 34 23.26 8.89 0.09
CA GLN A 34 24.15 7.76 0.02
C GLN A 34 23.73 6.85 1.17
N HIS A 35 23.07 5.74 0.85
CA HIS A 35 22.97 4.63 1.77
C HIS A 35 24.37 4.35 2.27
N THR A 36 24.60 4.55 3.55
CA THR A 36 25.83 4.09 4.22
C THR A 36 26.04 2.65 3.79
N SER A 37 27.21 2.41 3.19
CA SER A 37 27.65 1.12 2.69
C SER A 37 27.12 -0.03 3.55
N ARG A 38 26.21 -0.84 2.97
CA ARG A 38 25.83 -2.14 3.52
C ARG A 38 27.11 -2.92 3.79
N PRO A 39 27.29 -3.52 4.97
CA PRO A 39 28.40 -4.43 5.17
C PRO A 39 28.22 -5.60 4.20
N ASP A 40 29.16 -5.80 3.29
CA ASP A 40 29.32 -7.04 2.55
C ASP A 40 29.54 -8.18 3.53
N GLY A 41 28.49 -8.82 3.93
CA GLY A 41 28.54 -9.93 4.89
C GLY A 41 27.29 -10.77 4.73
N THR A 42 27.48 -12.02 4.37
CA THR A 42 26.53 -13.09 4.68
C THR A 42 26.27 -13.06 6.18
N ALA A 43 25.29 -12.25 6.60
CA ALA A 43 24.83 -12.24 7.98
C ALA A 43 24.27 -13.63 8.25
N THR A 44 25.01 -14.45 8.99
CA THR A 44 24.46 -15.68 9.54
C THR A 44 23.41 -15.25 10.55
N SER A 45 22.12 -15.48 10.21
CA SER A 45 21.01 -15.23 11.13
C SER A 45 21.27 -15.97 12.44
N LYS A 46 21.00 -15.31 13.56
CA LYS A 46 21.06 -15.99 14.87
C LYS A 46 19.96 -17.05 14.88
N PRO A 47 20.27 -18.29 15.34
CA PRO A 47 19.24 -19.32 15.49
C PRO A 47 18.07 -18.80 16.32
N TYR A 48 16.85 -19.05 15.85
CA TYR A 48 15.63 -18.69 16.57
C TYR A 48 15.60 -19.35 17.96
N ALA A 49 15.41 -18.55 19.00
CA ALA A 49 15.36 -19.05 20.37
C ALA A 49 13.97 -19.68 20.63
N THR A 50 13.93 -21.01 20.78
CA THR A 50 12.69 -21.75 21.03
C THR A 50 12.20 -21.59 22.48
N ASN A 51 10.86 -21.62 22.65
CA ASN A 51 10.20 -21.55 23.94
C ASN A 51 9.92 -22.97 24.47
N SER A 52 10.56 -23.35 25.57
CA SER A 52 10.42 -24.68 26.17
C SER A 52 9.16 -24.84 27.04
N SER A 53 8.38 -23.77 27.27
CA SER A 53 7.18 -23.77 28.12
C SER A 53 5.88 -24.12 27.38
N LEU A 54 5.95 -24.41 26.07
CA LEU A 54 4.81 -24.78 25.26
C LEU A 54 4.29 -26.19 25.59
N THR A 55 3.04 -26.47 25.21
CA THR A 55 2.45 -27.80 25.37
C THR A 55 3.30 -28.89 24.71
N LYS A 56 3.19 -30.12 25.22
CA LYS A 56 3.77 -31.33 24.61
C LYS A 56 2.73 -32.18 23.87
N ASP A 57 1.46 -31.79 23.94
CA ASP A 57 0.37 -32.46 23.23
C ASP A 57 0.44 -32.14 21.75
N ASP A 58 0.01 -33.07 20.92
CA ASP A 58 -0.11 -32.85 19.48
C ASP A 58 -1.30 -31.91 19.22
N ILE A 59 -1.01 -30.75 18.66
CA ILE A 59 -2.03 -29.72 18.37
C ILE A 59 -1.93 -29.21 16.93
N THR A 60 -3.02 -28.65 16.43
CA THR A 60 -3.08 -27.95 15.15
C THR A 60 -3.56 -26.52 15.38
N LEU A 61 -2.77 -25.53 14.92
CA LEU A 61 -3.16 -24.13 14.91
C LEU A 61 -3.67 -23.73 13.52
N THR A 62 -4.87 -23.20 13.46
CA THR A 62 -5.50 -22.70 12.24
C THR A 62 -5.15 -21.24 12.03
N VAL A 63 -4.59 -20.93 10.85
CA VAL A 63 -4.13 -19.56 10.51
C VAL A 63 -4.92 -19.04 9.30
N TRP A 64 -5.61 -17.92 9.47
CA TRP A 64 -6.26 -17.21 8.38
C TRP A 64 -5.29 -16.18 7.79
N GLU A 65 -5.11 -16.24 6.48
CA GLU A 65 -4.34 -15.29 5.69
C GLU A 65 -4.88 -15.27 4.25
N SER A 66 -4.58 -14.22 3.48
CA SER A 66 -4.94 -14.12 2.05
C SER A 66 -4.16 -15.14 1.22
N LYS A 67 -4.65 -15.40 0.01
CA LYS A 67 -3.94 -16.14 -1.04
C LYS A 67 -2.93 -15.27 -1.80
N ASP A 68 -2.38 -15.80 -2.89
CA ASP A 68 -1.50 -15.14 -3.87
C ASP A 68 -0.17 -14.63 -3.26
N GLY A 69 0.47 -15.52 -2.50
CA GLY A 69 1.79 -15.31 -1.89
C GLY A 69 1.78 -15.47 -0.38
N PRO A 70 0.95 -14.73 0.39
CA PRO A 70 0.87 -14.93 1.84
C PRO A 70 0.55 -16.36 2.27
N ASP A 71 -0.28 -17.09 1.50
CA ASP A 71 -0.57 -18.50 1.75
C ASP A 71 0.68 -19.38 1.61
N GLU A 72 1.48 -19.18 0.59
CA GLU A 72 2.75 -19.90 0.41
C GLU A 72 3.70 -19.61 1.57
N PHE A 73 3.76 -18.34 2.00
CA PHE A 73 4.57 -17.95 3.15
C PHE A 73 4.13 -18.68 4.42
N ILE A 74 2.82 -18.66 4.76
CA ILE A 74 2.31 -19.32 5.98
C ILE A 74 2.58 -20.83 5.94
N ARG A 75 2.39 -21.51 4.79
CA ARG A 75 2.69 -22.95 4.66
C ARG A 75 4.17 -23.23 4.91
N LYS A 76 5.08 -22.49 4.27
CA LYS A 76 6.53 -22.67 4.44
C LYS A 76 7.01 -22.33 5.85
N ALA A 77 6.45 -21.27 6.45
CA ALA A 77 6.73 -20.92 7.82
C ALA A 77 6.23 -22.00 8.79
N GLY A 78 5.04 -22.55 8.54
CA GLY A 78 4.47 -23.66 9.30
C GLY A 78 5.31 -24.92 9.23
N ASP A 79 5.77 -25.32 8.04
CA ASP A 79 6.68 -26.45 7.86
C ASP A 79 8.01 -26.26 8.59
N SER A 80 8.50 -25.02 8.62
CA SER A 80 9.75 -24.70 9.34
C SER A 80 9.53 -24.66 10.86
N PHE A 81 8.39 -24.14 11.31
CA PHE A 81 8.00 -24.11 12.72
C PHE A 81 7.79 -25.53 13.28
N HIS A 82 7.16 -26.43 12.49
CA HIS A 82 6.98 -27.83 12.86
C HIS A 82 8.31 -28.58 13.11
N LYS A 83 9.41 -28.18 12.41
CA LYS A 83 10.75 -28.75 12.69
C LYS A 83 11.28 -28.33 14.06
N LEU A 84 10.91 -27.13 14.56
CA LEU A 84 11.26 -26.65 15.88
C LEU A 84 10.35 -27.23 16.97
N TYR A 85 9.08 -27.42 16.64
CA TYR A 85 8.02 -27.92 17.53
C TYR A 85 7.23 -29.05 16.83
N PRO A 86 7.76 -30.30 16.86
CA PRO A 86 7.19 -31.41 16.07
C PRO A 86 5.76 -31.81 16.46
N ASN A 87 5.30 -31.39 17.62
CA ASN A 87 3.94 -31.60 18.12
C ASN A 87 2.96 -30.49 17.72
N ILE A 88 3.40 -29.43 17.00
CA ILE A 88 2.55 -28.34 16.57
C ILE A 88 2.48 -28.35 15.04
N THR A 89 1.27 -28.44 14.50
CA THR A 89 1.00 -28.36 13.07
C THR A 89 0.29 -27.04 12.74
N ILE A 90 0.68 -26.39 11.66
CA ILE A 90 0.04 -25.16 11.17
C ILE A 90 -0.86 -25.50 9.99
N GLU A 91 -2.12 -25.14 10.08
CA GLU A 91 -3.13 -25.28 9.03
C GLU A 91 -3.52 -23.92 8.48
N TYR A 92 -3.23 -23.68 7.22
CA TYR A 92 -3.65 -22.47 6.52
C TYR A 92 -5.09 -22.58 6.05
N VAL A 93 -5.87 -21.52 6.25
CA VAL A 93 -7.21 -21.33 5.71
C VAL A 93 -7.27 -20.00 4.98
N ASN A 94 -7.73 -20.01 3.71
CA ASN A 94 -7.90 -18.78 2.96
C ASN A 94 -9.04 -17.93 3.51
N VAL A 95 -8.69 -16.75 4.01
CA VAL A 95 -9.64 -15.67 4.33
C VAL A 95 -8.98 -14.38 3.91
N GLU A 96 -9.59 -13.71 2.94
CA GLU A 96 -9.08 -12.42 2.50
C GLU A 96 -9.15 -11.39 3.63
N ILE A 97 -8.18 -10.49 3.68
CA ILE A 97 -8.03 -9.55 4.80
C ILE A 97 -9.30 -8.73 5.09
N PRO A 98 -10.00 -8.16 4.09
CA PRO A 98 -11.22 -7.40 4.35
C PRO A 98 -12.33 -8.25 5.00
N ASP A 99 -12.32 -9.56 4.75
CA ASP A 99 -13.36 -10.47 5.20
C ASP A 99 -13.12 -11.05 6.60
N ALA A 100 -11.90 -10.93 7.14
CA ALA A 100 -11.53 -11.56 8.40
C ALA A 100 -12.45 -11.10 9.56
N ILE A 101 -12.62 -9.80 9.76
CA ILE A 101 -13.50 -9.26 10.80
C ILE A 101 -14.96 -9.66 10.59
N ILE A 102 -15.45 -9.59 9.35
CA ILE A 102 -16.82 -9.96 9.00
C ILE A 102 -17.07 -11.41 9.38
N ASN A 103 -16.19 -12.31 8.97
CA ASN A 103 -16.29 -13.74 9.26
C ASN A 103 -16.15 -14.04 10.77
N LEU A 104 -15.31 -13.31 11.50
CA LEU A 104 -15.18 -13.49 12.96
C LEU A 104 -16.46 -13.07 13.70
N LYS A 105 -17.14 -12.03 13.24
CA LYS A 105 -18.40 -11.53 13.83
C LYS A 105 -19.62 -12.37 13.43
N ASP A 106 -19.59 -13.01 12.26
CA ASP A 106 -20.68 -13.84 11.78
C ASP A 106 -20.73 -15.18 12.53
N LYS A 107 -21.76 -15.35 13.37
CA LYS A 107 -22.00 -16.58 14.12
C LYS A 107 -22.40 -17.76 13.25
N ASN A 108 -22.84 -17.51 12.01
CA ASN A 108 -23.27 -18.53 11.05
C ASN A 108 -22.18 -18.88 10.06
N SER A 109 -21.01 -18.24 10.11
CA SER A 109 -19.89 -18.55 9.24
C SER A 109 -19.51 -20.02 9.36
N THR A 110 -19.41 -20.71 8.21
CA THR A 110 -18.99 -22.11 8.10
C THR A 110 -17.48 -22.26 7.98
N ILE A 111 -16.74 -21.16 7.90
CA ILE A 111 -15.28 -21.16 7.84
C ILE A 111 -14.73 -21.63 9.19
N LYS A 112 -13.79 -22.58 9.16
CA LYS A 112 -13.11 -23.05 10.38
C LYS A 112 -12.51 -21.88 11.12
N ARG A 113 -12.86 -21.69 12.40
CA ARG A 113 -12.37 -20.57 13.23
C ARG A 113 -10.85 -20.61 13.35
N PRO A 114 -10.21 -19.43 13.35
CA PRO A 114 -8.76 -19.37 13.44
C PRO A 114 -8.27 -19.44 14.89
N ASP A 115 -7.02 -19.86 15.07
CA ASP A 115 -6.22 -19.55 16.27
C ASP A 115 -5.46 -18.24 16.08
N LEU A 116 -5.02 -17.98 14.81
CA LEU A 116 -4.40 -16.72 14.40
C LEU A 116 -5.03 -16.23 13.10
N PHE A 117 -5.02 -14.92 12.92
CA PHE A 117 -5.45 -14.34 11.66
C PHE A 117 -4.70 -13.04 11.33
N ALA A 118 -4.50 -12.81 10.05
CA ALA A 118 -3.92 -11.56 9.56
C ALA A 118 -5.00 -10.48 9.43
N SER A 119 -4.64 -9.24 9.83
CA SER A 119 -5.47 -8.05 9.59
C SER A 119 -4.59 -6.81 9.55
N PRO A 120 -5.02 -5.71 8.89
CA PRO A 120 -4.29 -4.45 8.95
C PRO A 120 -4.32 -3.86 10.36
N CYS A 121 -3.27 -3.11 10.71
CA CYS A 121 -3.12 -2.52 12.04
C CYS A 121 -4.20 -1.48 12.40
N ASP A 122 -4.74 -0.77 11.42
CA ASP A 122 -5.81 0.23 11.61
C ASP A 122 -7.15 -0.40 12.02
N MET A 123 -7.31 -1.71 11.83
CA MET A 123 -8.48 -2.46 12.29
C MET A 123 -8.40 -2.89 13.77
N ALA A 124 -7.26 -2.69 14.43
CA ALA A 124 -7.05 -3.15 15.81
C ALA A 124 -8.10 -2.57 16.78
N GLY A 125 -8.49 -1.31 16.62
CA GLY A 125 -9.52 -0.69 17.46
C GLY A 125 -10.86 -1.40 17.39
N GLU A 126 -11.31 -1.81 16.21
CA GLU A 126 -12.54 -2.58 16.03
C GLU A 126 -12.41 -4.00 16.59
N LEU A 127 -11.27 -4.65 16.35
CA LEU A 127 -10.99 -6.00 16.86
C LEU A 127 -11.02 -6.03 18.39
N ILE A 128 -10.42 -5.04 19.05
CA ILE A 128 -10.40 -4.90 20.52
C ILE A 128 -11.79 -4.60 21.05
N ALA A 129 -12.52 -3.68 20.42
CA ALA A 129 -13.87 -3.31 20.84
C ALA A 129 -14.89 -4.48 20.78
N ASN A 130 -14.59 -5.49 19.93
CA ASN A 130 -15.41 -6.70 19.80
C ASN A 130 -14.81 -7.93 20.54
N ASP A 131 -13.81 -7.75 21.39
CA ASP A 131 -13.12 -8.84 22.12
C ASP A 131 -12.62 -9.97 21.20
N LEU A 132 -12.07 -9.63 20.03
CA LEU A 132 -11.65 -10.62 19.02
C LEU A 132 -10.18 -11.00 19.11
N ILE A 133 -9.34 -10.21 19.78
CA ILE A 133 -7.89 -10.44 19.84
C ILE A 133 -7.34 -10.41 21.26
N LEU A 134 -6.25 -11.13 21.47
CA LEU A 134 -5.51 -11.15 22.72
C LEU A 134 -4.30 -10.20 22.67
N PRO A 135 -3.88 -9.64 23.82
CA PRO A 135 -2.60 -8.92 23.91
C PRO A 135 -1.40 -9.81 23.58
N THR A 136 -0.36 -9.21 23.02
CA THR A 136 0.92 -9.87 22.73
C THR A 136 1.62 -10.32 24.02
N ILE A 137 2.10 -11.55 24.05
CA ILE A 137 2.79 -12.10 25.23
C ILE A 137 4.27 -11.66 25.26
N ASP A 138 5.02 -11.82 24.16
CA ASP A 138 6.44 -11.42 24.10
C ASP A 138 6.63 -10.05 23.45
N THR A 139 6.21 -9.00 24.16
CA THR A 139 6.41 -7.61 23.72
C THR A 139 7.88 -7.22 23.61
N SER A 140 8.78 -7.87 24.38
CA SER A 140 10.20 -7.57 24.35
C SER A 140 10.84 -7.97 23.02
N PHE A 141 10.40 -9.06 22.42
CA PHE A 141 10.85 -9.51 21.11
C PHE A 141 10.45 -8.50 20.01
N VAL A 142 9.19 -8.07 20.00
CA VAL A 142 8.70 -7.05 19.05
C VAL A 142 9.51 -5.75 19.19
N ASN A 143 9.75 -5.29 20.42
CA ASN A 143 10.54 -4.08 20.68
C ASN A 143 11.99 -4.17 20.19
N THR A 144 12.55 -5.38 20.11
CA THR A 144 13.95 -5.60 19.71
C THR A 144 14.09 -5.80 18.20
N VAL A 145 13.14 -6.48 17.56
CA VAL A 145 13.27 -6.98 16.18
C VAL A 145 12.53 -6.10 15.18
N ALA A 146 11.35 -5.61 15.54
CA ALA A 146 10.52 -4.84 14.63
C ALA A 146 11.12 -3.46 14.33
N MET A 147 10.89 -2.99 13.09
CA MET A 147 11.11 -1.59 12.72
C MET A 147 10.23 -0.68 13.57
N THR A 148 10.69 0.55 13.82
CA THR A 148 9.96 1.50 14.70
C THR A 148 8.51 1.71 14.26
N SER A 149 8.27 1.95 12.98
CA SER A 149 6.91 2.15 12.44
C SER A 149 6.04 0.90 12.60
N ALA A 150 6.59 -0.29 12.38
CA ALA A 150 5.89 -1.56 12.54
C ALA A 150 5.57 -1.84 14.03
N ARG A 151 6.51 -1.56 14.93
CA ARG A 151 6.30 -1.68 16.37
C ARG A 151 5.20 -0.73 16.86
N ASP A 152 5.27 0.53 16.46
CA ASP A 152 4.33 1.55 16.93
C ASP A 152 2.90 1.29 16.41
N SER A 153 2.77 0.64 15.25
CA SER A 153 1.46 0.30 14.66
C SER A 153 0.70 -0.82 15.37
N VAL A 154 1.38 -1.64 16.18
CA VAL A 154 0.73 -2.70 16.98
C VAL A 154 0.41 -2.25 18.41
N MET A 155 0.63 -0.97 18.73
CA MET A 155 0.25 -0.38 20.01
C MET A 155 -1.17 0.16 19.97
N TYR A 156 -1.98 -0.20 20.99
CA TYR A 156 -3.26 0.40 21.26
C TYR A 156 -3.29 0.90 22.71
N GLY A 157 -3.15 2.22 22.88
CA GLY A 157 -2.78 2.79 24.17
C GLY A 157 -1.42 2.25 24.65
N ASP A 158 -1.37 1.75 25.87
CA ASP A 158 -0.15 1.17 26.44
C ASP A 158 -0.02 -0.35 26.22
N THR A 159 -0.93 -0.95 25.47
CA THR A 159 -0.99 -2.40 25.25
C THR A 159 -0.63 -2.75 23.81
N MET A 160 0.22 -3.75 23.65
CA MET A 160 0.60 -4.28 22.33
C MET A 160 -0.33 -5.43 21.94
N TYR A 161 -0.78 -5.44 20.68
CA TYR A 161 -1.63 -6.49 20.11
C TYR A 161 -1.04 -7.01 18.81
N GLY A 162 -0.78 -8.31 18.76
CA GLY A 162 -0.28 -9.02 17.58
C GLY A 162 1.20 -8.76 17.26
N TYR A 163 1.66 -9.39 16.19
CA TYR A 163 3.02 -9.30 15.68
C TYR A 163 3.00 -8.73 14.27
N PRO A 164 3.75 -7.65 13.98
CA PRO A 164 3.79 -7.10 12.64
C PRO A 164 4.51 -8.08 11.71
N VAL A 165 3.94 -8.36 10.55
CA VAL A 165 4.49 -9.34 9.60
C VAL A 165 4.91 -8.73 8.26
N SER A 166 4.41 -7.56 7.89
CA SER A 166 4.92 -6.75 6.78
C SER A 166 4.55 -5.29 6.95
N CYS A 167 5.39 -4.41 6.39
CA CYS A 167 5.04 -3.01 6.16
C CYS A 167 4.53 -2.85 4.73
N GLU A 168 3.61 -1.92 4.55
CA GLU A 168 2.98 -1.65 3.26
C GLU A 168 2.86 -0.15 3.05
N THR A 169 3.17 0.30 1.85
CA THR A 169 2.90 1.64 1.35
C THR A 169 2.76 1.54 -0.16
N TYR A 170 2.63 2.64 -0.86
CA TYR A 170 2.66 2.65 -2.32
C TYR A 170 3.75 3.59 -2.81
N ALA A 171 4.25 3.30 -4.02
CA ALA A 171 5.29 4.07 -4.69
C ALA A 171 4.99 4.17 -6.18
N LEU A 172 5.83 4.86 -6.92
CA LEU A 172 5.68 5.04 -8.36
C LEU A 172 6.43 3.95 -9.12
N PHE A 173 5.70 3.09 -9.82
CA PHE A 173 6.23 2.19 -10.84
C PHE A 173 6.39 2.94 -12.15
N TYR A 174 7.49 2.71 -12.87
CA TYR A 174 7.68 3.24 -14.21
C TYR A 174 8.09 2.14 -15.19
N ASN A 175 7.52 2.17 -16.39
CA ASN A 175 7.83 1.23 -17.45
C ASN A 175 9.07 1.73 -18.22
N LYS A 176 10.19 1.02 -18.09
CA LYS A 176 11.48 1.38 -18.71
C LYS A 176 11.45 1.38 -20.25
N LYS A 177 10.41 0.80 -20.85
CA LYS A 177 10.18 0.92 -22.29
C LYS A 177 9.86 2.36 -22.72
N PHE A 178 9.27 3.14 -21.85
CA PHE A 178 8.78 4.49 -22.15
C PHE A 178 9.55 5.59 -21.44
N VAL A 179 10.17 5.30 -20.30
CA VAL A 179 10.75 6.31 -19.41
C VAL A 179 12.11 5.85 -18.87
N ASP A 180 13.13 6.66 -19.05
CA ASP A 180 14.39 6.51 -18.34
C ASP A 180 14.29 7.13 -16.92
N LEU A 181 15.07 6.62 -15.97
CA LEU A 181 15.04 7.06 -14.55
C LEU A 181 15.19 8.58 -14.40
N ASN A 182 16.06 9.20 -15.23
CA ASN A 182 16.35 10.63 -15.16
C ASN A 182 15.25 11.52 -15.79
N ASP A 183 14.32 10.92 -16.54
CA ASP A 183 13.25 11.61 -17.24
C ASP A 183 11.90 11.53 -16.48
N ILE A 184 11.89 10.91 -15.31
CA ILE A 184 10.70 10.81 -14.46
C ILE A 184 10.33 12.21 -13.95
N PRO A 185 9.09 12.68 -14.17
CA PRO A 185 8.64 13.96 -13.64
C PRO A 185 8.74 14.01 -12.12
N SER A 186 9.40 15.06 -11.59
CA SER A 186 9.68 15.19 -10.16
C SER A 186 8.53 15.76 -9.34
N THR A 187 7.48 16.29 -10.01
CA THR A 187 6.29 16.87 -9.36
C THR A 187 5.00 16.32 -9.98
N TRP A 188 3.89 16.39 -9.23
CA TRP A 188 2.57 15.96 -9.72
C TRP A 188 2.11 16.78 -10.91
N GLU A 189 2.34 18.08 -10.88
CA GLU A 189 1.99 19.00 -11.96
C GLU A 189 2.81 18.67 -13.22
N GLY A 190 4.10 18.37 -13.02
CA GLY A 190 4.98 17.88 -14.09
C GLY A 190 4.52 16.53 -14.64
N MET A 191 4.08 15.60 -13.77
CA MET A 191 3.51 14.31 -14.17
C MET A 191 2.26 14.47 -15.04
N ILE A 192 1.36 15.37 -14.66
CA ILE A 192 0.16 15.68 -15.45
C ILE A 192 0.55 16.23 -16.83
N GLY A 193 1.47 17.20 -16.85
CA GLY A 193 1.94 17.81 -18.10
C GLY A 193 2.61 16.79 -19.03
N TRP A 194 3.49 15.94 -18.50
CA TRP A 194 4.17 14.88 -19.24
C TRP A 194 3.16 13.85 -19.78
N SER A 195 2.18 13.45 -18.96
CA SER A 195 1.17 12.48 -19.34
C SER A 195 0.25 12.97 -20.47
N LYS A 196 -0.10 14.26 -20.49
CA LYS A 196 -0.84 14.86 -21.63
C LYS A 196 -0.06 14.71 -22.95
N GLY A 197 1.25 14.97 -22.92
CA GLY A 197 2.12 14.78 -24.06
C GLY A 197 2.21 13.31 -24.49
N PHE A 198 2.37 12.41 -23.52
CA PHE A 198 2.45 10.97 -23.76
C PHE A 198 1.16 10.42 -24.38
N ASN A 199 -0.01 10.75 -23.83
CA ASN A 199 -1.33 10.30 -24.32
C ASN A 199 -1.57 10.80 -25.76
N THR A 200 -1.07 11.99 -26.09
CA THR A 200 -1.13 12.53 -27.49
C THR A 200 -0.21 11.75 -28.43
N LEU A 201 1.00 11.40 -27.98
CA LEU A 201 1.98 10.69 -28.79
C LEU A 201 1.61 9.21 -28.98
N TYR A 202 0.98 8.62 -27.99
CA TYR A 202 0.59 7.21 -27.97
C TYR A 202 -0.94 7.06 -27.74
N PRO A 203 -1.78 7.30 -28.77
CA PRO A 203 -3.22 7.15 -28.65
C PRO A 203 -3.63 5.76 -28.13
N GLY A 204 -4.49 5.72 -27.13
CA GLY A 204 -4.90 4.48 -26.45
C GLY A 204 -3.98 3.99 -25.36
N LYS A 205 -2.94 4.76 -25.02
CA LYS A 205 -2.08 4.52 -23.84
C LYS A 205 -2.17 5.70 -22.88
N TYR A 206 -1.75 5.46 -21.65
CA TYR A 206 -1.84 6.42 -20.55
C TYR A 206 -0.46 6.73 -19.97
N GLY A 207 -0.14 8.01 -19.86
CA GLY A 207 1.12 8.43 -19.25
C GLY A 207 1.19 8.05 -17.77
N PHE A 208 0.07 8.23 -17.07
CA PHE A 208 -0.03 7.96 -15.63
C PHE A 208 -1.36 7.31 -15.29
N ILE A 209 -1.35 6.39 -14.33
CA ILE A 209 -2.54 5.73 -13.79
C ILE A 209 -2.35 5.42 -12.31
N PHE A 210 -3.41 5.40 -11.56
CA PHE A 210 -3.48 4.96 -10.16
C PHE A 210 -4.89 4.45 -9.84
N HIS A 211 -5.05 3.72 -8.75
CA HIS A 211 -6.35 3.23 -8.28
C HIS A 211 -7.21 4.40 -7.76
N ALA A 212 -7.92 5.05 -8.67
CA ALA A 212 -8.71 6.25 -8.41
C ALA A 212 -10.04 5.95 -7.69
N ASP A 213 -10.36 4.69 -7.49
CA ASP A 213 -11.58 4.18 -6.84
C ASP A 213 -11.49 4.14 -5.30
N THR A 214 -10.34 4.49 -4.72
CA THR A 214 -10.14 4.39 -3.26
C THR A 214 -9.40 5.60 -2.68
N VAL A 215 -9.88 6.05 -1.53
CA VAL A 215 -9.24 7.12 -0.75
C VAL A 215 -7.82 6.76 -0.27
N TYR A 216 -7.49 5.47 -0.22
CA TYR A 216 -6.15 5.00 0.13
C TYR A 216 -5.07 5.62 -0.76
N TYR A 217 -5.28 5.60 -2.09
CA TYR A 217 -4.37 6.23 -3.03
C TYR A 217 -4.62 7.74 -3.19
N LEU A 218 -5.87 8.18 -3.06
CA LEU A 218 -6.18 9.60 -3.12
C LEU A 218 -5.47 10.41 -2.03
N ALA A 219 -5.18 9.76 -0.89
CA ALA A 219 -4.42 10.34 0.21
C ALA A 219 -3.10 11.00 -0.20
N MET A 220 -2.41 10.45 -1.22
CA MET A 220 -1.15 11.02 -1.70
C MET A 220 -1.31 12.44 -2.24
N LEU A 221 -2.39 12.70 -2.98
CA LEU A 221 -2.65 14.01 -3.57
C LEU A 221 -3.02 15.06 -2.53
N MET A 222 -3.64 14.64 -1.42
CA MET A 222 -4.06 15.51 -0.32
C MET A 222 -2.96 15.76 0.72
N SER A 223 -1.77 15.17 0.56
CA SER A 223 -0.72 15.15 1.59
C SER A 223 0.25 16.34 1.55
N ARG A 224 -0.02 17.34 0.70
CA ARG A 224 0.82 18.55 0.60
C ARG A 224 1.07 19.14 1.99
N ASP A 225 2.27 19.67 2.20
CA ASP A 225 2.71 20.31 3.45
C ASP A 225 2.61 19.41 4.70
N GLY A 226 2.69 18.07 4.48
CA GLY A 226 2.63 17.07 5.55
C GLY A 226 1.23 16.83 6.11
N ASN A 227 0.18 17.22 5.35
CA ASN A 227 -1.19 16.93 5.73
C ASN A 227 -1.44 15.43 5.84
N LYS A 228 -2.22 15.03 6.84
CA LYS A 228 -2.66 13.65 7.09
C LYS A 228 -4.18 13.60 7.04
N LEU A 229 -4.74 12.66 6.31
CA LEU A 229 -6.19 12.54 6.17
C LEU A 229 -6.90 12.29 7.49
N MET A 230 -6.24 11.60 8.41
CA MET A 230 -6.73 11.37 9.76
C MET A 230 -5.56 11.34 10.74
N SER A 231 -5.67 12.07 11.84
CA SER A 231 -4.73 12.05 12.96
C SER A 231 -5.51 12.10 14.28
N GLY A 232 -5.73 10.94 14.88
CA GLY A 232 -6.62 10.82 16.03
C GLY A 232 -8.06 11.12 15.66
N LYS A 233 -8.60 12.26 16.15
CA LYS A 233 -9.95 12.76 15.83
C LYS A 233 -9.93 13.94 14.85
N ASP A 234 -8.75 14.37 14.41
CA ASP A 234 -8.60 15.47 13.47
C ASP A 234 -8.60 14.93 12.05
N TYR A 235 -9.50 15.48 11.22
CA TYR A 235 -9.58 15.13 9.81
C TYR A 235 -8.87 16.19 8.98
N GLY A 236 -7.80 15.79 8.29
CA GLY A 236 -7.09 16.65 7.34
C GLY A 236 -7.81 16.77 5.99
N LEU A 237 -9.13 16.66 5.97
CA LEU A 237 -9.95 16.65 4.77
C LEU A 237 -10.46 18.05 4.37
N LEU A 238 -10.54 19.01 5.31
CA LEU A 238 -11.13 20.33 5.06
C LEU A 238 -10.10 21.46 4.94
N ASN A 239 -8.81 21.16 4.92
CA ASN A 239 -7.76 22.15 4.82
C ASN A 239 -7.32 22.42 3.37
N GLU A 240 -6.54 23.46 3.16
CA GLU A 240 -6.04 23.87 1.84
C GLU A 240 -5.22 22.79 1.12
N SER A 241 -4.57 21.89 1.85
CA SER A 241 -3.80 20.80 1.24
C SER A 241 -4.71 19.71 0.66
N ALA A 242 -5.80 19.40 1.34
CA ALA A 242 -6.81 18.47 0.83
C ALA A 242 -7.52 19.04 -0.40
N LYS A 243 -7.93 20.31 -0.34
CA LYS A 243 -8.53 21.03 -1.49
C LYS A 243 -7.61 21.02 -2.71
N TYR A 244 -6.34 21.36 -2.49
CA TYR A 244 -5.34 21.31 -3.56
C TYR A 244 -5.22 19.91 -4.18
N GLY A 245 -5.27 18.87 -3.35
CA GLY A 245 -5.28 17.48 -3.83
C GLY A 245 -6.49 17.15 -4.69
N MET A 246 -7.65 17.68 -4.35
CA MET A 246 -8.87 17.53 -5.16
C MET A 246 -8.78 18.30 -6.48
N ASP A 247 -8.15 19.48 -6.49
CA ASP A 247 -7.87 20.22 -7.73
C ASP A 247 -6.93 19.44 -8.65
N LEU A 248 -5.87 18.81 -8.09
CA LEU A 248 -5.00 17.90 -8.87
C LEU A 248 -5.78 16.71 -9.43
N LEU A 249 -6.65 16.09 -8.65
CA LEU A 249 -7.53 15.01 -9.11
C LEU A 249 -8.38 15.46 -10.29
N GLY A 250 -8.96 16.66 -10.20
CA GLY A 250 -9.72 17.27 -11.30
C GLY A 250 -8.90 17.42 -12.59
N GLN A 251 -7.63 17.85 -12.47
CA GLN A 251 -6.71 17.96 -13.60
C GLN A 251 -6.29 16.58 -14.16
N MET A 252 -6.16 15.57 -13.30
CA MET A 252 -5.83 14.19 -13.71
C MET A 252 -6.94 13.54 -14.52
N LYS A 253 -8.18 14.01 -14.43
CA LYS A 253 -9.31 13.55 -15.25
C LYS A 253 -9.01 13.63 -16.76
N GLU A 254 -8.16 14.56 -17.18
CA GLU A 254 -7.79 14.73 -18.60
C GLU A 254 -6.77 13.69 -19.09
N ILE A 255 -6.05 13.02 -18.18
CA ILE A 255 -4.97 12.08 -18.50
C ILE A 255 -5.33 10.63 -18.21
N LEU A 256 -6.32 10.39 -17.36
CA LEU A 256 -6.80 9.08 -16.96
C LEU A 256 -7.85 8.53 -17.96
N PRO A 257 -8.13 7.22 -17.97
CA PRO A 257 -9.24 6.65 -18.71
C PRO A 257 -10.55 7.34 -18.34
N GLN A 258 -11.43 7.59 -19.32
CA GLN A 258 -12.71 8.28 -19.07
C GLN A 258 -13.64 7.54 -18.10
N ASN A 259 -13.54 6.22 -18.10
CA ASN A 259 -14.31 5.32 -17.23
C ASN A 259 -13.52 4.79 -16.04
N VAL A 260 -12.48 5.49 -15.62
CA VAL A 260 -11.55 5.02 -14.55
C VAL A 260 -12.26 4.72 -13.23
N THR A 261 -13.39 5.37 -12.95
CA THR A 261 -14.20 5.14 -11.75
C THR A 261 -15.06 3.87 -11.79
N ASP A 262 -15.14 3.23 -12.96
CA ASP A 262 -15.87 1.97 -13.16
C ASP A 262 -14.90 0.77 -13.23
N PHE A 263 -13.60 1.02 -13.05
CA PHE A 263 -12.59 -0.01 -13.09
C PHE A 263 -12.69 -0.91 -11.85
N GLU A 264 -12.50 -2.20 -12.11
CA GLU A 264 -12.18 -3.16 -11.06
C GLU A 264 -10.69 -3.06 -10.71
N TYR A 265 -10.29 -3.61 -9.57
CA TYR A 265 -8.91 -3.51 -9.08
C TYR A 265 -7.87 -3.97 -10.13
N ASP A 266 -8.12 -5.09 -10.81
CA ASP A 266 -7.21 -5.64 -11.82
C ASP A 266 -7.13 -4.83 -13.11
N ASP A 267 -8.09 -3.97 -13.42
CA ASP A 267 -8.06 -3.16 -14.64
C ASP A 267 -6.91 -2.15 -14.61
N TYR A 268 -6.68 -1.53 -13.46
CA TYR A 268 -5.54 -0.61 -13.26
C TYR A 268 -4.21 -1.34 -13.46
N ASP A 269 -4.04 -2.50 -12.83
CA ASP A 269 -2.85 -3.32 -12.94
C ASP A 269 -2.60 -3.73 -14.39
N ASN A 270 -3.64 -4.20 -15.08
CA ASN A 270 -3.55 -4.73 -16.45
C ASN A 270 -3.08 -3.68 -17.46
N LEU A 271 -3.48 -2.40 -17.30
CA LEU A 271 -2.96 -1.34 -18.17
C LEU A 271 -1.44 -1.21 -18.09
N PHE A 272 -0.87 -1.33 -16.89
CA PHE A 272 0.58 -1.29 -16.74
C PHE A 272 1.26 -2.57 -17.24
N LEU A 273 0.74 -3.73 -16.87
CA LEU A 273 1.29 -5.04 -17.24
C LEU A 273 1.30 -5.27 -18.77
N ASN A 274 0.29 -4.77 -19.46
CA ASN A 274 0.17 -4.85 -20.91
C ASN A 274 1.04 -3.80 -21.65
N GLY A 275 1.75 -2.92 -20.92
CA GLY A 275 2.51 -1.82 -21.50
C GLY A 275 1.62 -0.76 -22.15
N GLU A 276 0.45 -0.52 -21.57
CA GLU A 276 -0.51 0.51 -21.94
C GLU A 276 -0.42 1.73 -21.03
N ALA A 277 0.24 1.62 -19.88
CA ALA A 277 0.57 2.75 -19.02
C ALA A 277 2.10 2.90 -18.86
N ALA A 278 2.57 4.16 -18.79
CA ALA A 278 3.98 4.47 -18.55
C ALA A 278 4.29 4.52 -17.05
N PHE A 279 3.39 5.05 -16.25
CA PHE A 279 3.50 5.09 -14.78
C PHE A 279 2.27 4.50 -14.12
N LEU A 280 2.49 3.81 -12.99
CA LEU A 280 1.45 3.30 -12.09
C LEU A 280 1.84 3.57 -10.64
N VAL A 281 0.92 4.08 -9.84
CA VAL A 281 1.08 4.04 -8.37
C VAL A 281 0.46 2.75 -7.84
N ASN A 282 1.29 1.93 -7.19
CA ASN A 282 0.83 0.69 -6.58
C ASN A 282 1.73 0.31 -5.38
N GLY A 283 1.31 -0.70 -4.64
CA GLY A 283 2.03 -1.20 -3.47
C GLY A 283 2.98 -2.37 -3.79
N PRO A 284 3.76 -2.83 -2.80
CA PRO A 284 4.71 -3.94 -2.98
C PRO A 284 4.02 -5.28 -3.31
N TRP A 285 2.74 -5.44 -3.01
CA TRP A 285 1.95 -6.62 -3.41
C TRP A 285 1.83 -6.78 -4.93
N PHE A 286 2.02 -5.70 -5.70
CA PHE A 286 2.01 -5.74 -7.16
C PHE A 286 3.32 -6.30 -7.76
N VAL A 287 4.43 -6.29 -7.02
CA VAL A 287 5.77 -6.66 -7.50
C VAL A 287 5.79 -8.08 -8.09
N SER A 288 5.24 -9.06 -7.38
CA SER A 288 5.21 -10.46 -7.85
C SER A 288 4.43 -10.61 -9.17
N LYS A 289 3.33 -9.87 -9.32
CA LYS A 289 2.50 -9.85 -10.54
C LYS A 289 3.25 -9.19 -11.71
N ALA A 290 3.94 -8.08 -11.44
CA ALA A 290 4.77 -7.40 -12.44
C ALA A 290 5.94 -8.27 -12.90
N ASP A 291 6.64 -8.94 -11.98
CA ASP A 291 7.73 -9.88 -12.31
C ASP A 291 7.25 -11.03 -13.18
N ALA A 292 6.11 -11.63 -12.84
CA ALA A 292 5.53 -12.73 -13.58
C ALA A 292 5.11 -12.33 -15.01
N SER A 293 4.76 -11.06 -15.24
CA SER A 293 4.39 -10.54 -16.56
C SER A 293 5.59 -10.36 -17.49
N GLY A 294 6.80 -10.26 -16.93
CA GLY A 294 8.04 -10.00 -17.69
C GLY A 294 8.21 -8.54 -18.15
N ILE A 295 7.40 -7.60 -17.64
CA ILE A 295 7.58 -6.16 -17.91
C ILE A 295 8.89 -5.67 -17.29
N ASP A 296 9.67 -4.85 -18.03
CA ASP A 296 10.85 -4.19 -17.49
C ASP A 296 10.46 -2.87 -16.85
N TYR A 297 10.52 -2.82 -15.53
CA TYR A 297 10.09 -1.68 -14.73
C TYR A 297 11.10 -1.28 -13.66
N GLY A 298 10.91 -0.12 -13.09
CA GLY A 298 11.57 0.32 -11.88
C GLY A 298 10.57 0.90 -10.90
N ILE A 299 11.01 1.12 -9.67
CA ILE A 299 10.19 1.67 -8.58
C ILE A 299 10.95 2.85 -8.00
N VAL A 300 10.26 3.98 -7.85
CA VAL A 300 10.80 5.18 -7.19
C VAL A 300 9.76 5.76 -6.23
N ASN A 301 10.19 6.63 -5.32
CA ASN A 301 9.26 7.36 -4.48
C ASN A 301 8.31 8.25 -5.31
N LEU A 302 7.19 8.64 -4.73
CA LEU A 302 6.19 9.48 -5.38
C LEU A 302 6.74 10.88 -5.76
N PRO A 303 6.22 11.50 -6.83
CA PRO A 303 6.53 12.88 -7.16
C PRO A 303 6.26 13.83 -5.99
N SER A 304 7.02 14.90 -5.87
CA SER A 304 6.75 16.00 -4.92
C SER A 304 5.66 16.92 -5.47
N PHE A 305 5.28 17.94 -4.71
CA PHE A 305 4.47 19.05 -5.20
C PHE A 305 5.36 20.19 -5.73
N GLU A 306 4.87 21.03 -6.65
CA GLU A 306 5.62 22.20 -7.14
C GLU A 306 6.06 23.15 -6.03
N SER A 307 5.34 23.19 -4.91
CA SER A 307 5.75 23.92 -3.71
C SER A 307 7.07 23.44 -3.11
N GLY A 308 7.59 22.28 -3.54
CA GLY A 308 8.74 21.59 -2.96
C GLY A 308 8.37 20.67 -1.79
N SER A 309 7.10 20.63 -1.39
CA SER A 309 6.60 19.73 -0.36
C SER A 309 6.66 18.29 -0.86
N LYS A 310 7.08 17.37 0.01
CA LYS A 310 7.08 15.93 -0.28
C LYS A 310 5.66 15.37 -0.26
N THR A 311 5.43 14.37 -1.07
CA THR A 311 4.21 13.57 -1.03
C THR A 311 4.31 12.53 0.07
N TYR A 312 3.34 12.54 0.98
CA TYR A 312 3.22 11.52 2.01
C TYR A 312 2.21 10.45 1.58
N SER A 313 2.61 9.20 1.70
CA SER A 313 1.74 8.06 1.49
C SER A 313 1.16 7.55 2.81
N VAL A 314 0.09 6.78 2.73
CA VAL A 314 -0.39 5.98 3.86
C VAL A 314 0.51 4.78 4.03
N ALA A 315 0.98 4.54 5.25
CA ALA A 315 1.67 3.32 5.62
C ALA A 315 0.73 2.38 6.36
N GLY A 316 0.62 1.16 5.86
CA GLY A 316 -0.06 0.06 6.52
C GLY A 316 0.94 -0.91 7.15
N VAL A 317 0.49 -1.64 8.14
CA VAL A 317 1.22 -2.78 8.68
C VAL A 317 0.26 -3.96 8.78
N ARG A 318 0.63 -5.04 8.12
CA ARG A 318 -0.08 -6.30 8.28
C ARG A 318 0.36 -6.94 9.58
N VAL A 319 -0.59 -7.34 10.39
CA VAL A 319 -0.36 -7.87 11.73
C VAL A 319 -0.97 -9.26 11.83
N MET A 320 -0.24 -10.19 12.42
CA MET A 320 -0.75 -11.50 12.83
C MET A 320 -1.27 -11.39 14.25
N TYR A 321 -2.58 -11.54 14.43
CA TYR A 321 -3.26 -11.48 15.71
C TYR A 321 -3.59 -12.87 16.23
N VAL A 322 -3.53 -13.04 17.55
CA VAL A 322 -4.05 -14.24 18.23
C VAL A 322 -5.53 -14.03 18.53
N TYR A 323 -6.37 -14.97 18.07
CA TYR A 323 -7.81 -14.90 18.29
C TYR A 323 -8.14 -15.10 19.77
N SER A 324 -9.06 -14.30 20.31
CA SER A 324 -9.39 -14.30 21.75
C SER A 324 -9.97 -15.63 22.25
N LYS A 325 -10.52 -16.46 21.34
CA LYS A 325 -11.07 -17.79 21.66
C LYS A 325 -10.17 -18.93 21.24
N CYS A 326 -8.90 -18.65 20.98
CA CYS A 326 -7.89 -19.67 20.71
C CYS A 326 -7.71 -20.57 21.96
N GLU A 327 -7.71 -21.89 21.77
CA GLU A 327 -7.53 -22.85 22.87
C GLU A 327 -6.07 -22.96 23.31
N HIS A 328 -5.13 -22.60 22.41
CA HIS A 328 -3.67 -22.69 22.63
C HIS A 328 -2.98 -21.32 22.43
N PRO A 329 -3.35 -20.28 23.23
CA PRO A 329 -2.89 -18.91 22.96
C PRO A 329 -1.39 -18.71 23.09
N LYS A 330 -0.68 -19.51 23.90
CA LYS A 330 0.78 -19.42 24.02
C LYS A 330 1.49 -19.96 22.79
N GLU A 331 0.99 -21.05 22.23
CA GLU A 331 1.50 -21.68 21.03
C GLU A 331 1.20 -20.82 19.80
N ALA A 332 0.01 -20.21 19.76
CA ALA A 332 -0.36 -19.25 18.73
C ALA A 332 0.53 -17.99 18.79
N ASP A 333 0.72 -17.42 19.97
CA ASP A 333 1.63 -16.27 20.16
C ASP A 333 3.07 -16.59 19.72
N GLU A 334 3.57 -17.78 20.05
CA GLU A 334 4.91 -18.22 19.63
C GLU A 334 5.03 -18.38 18.11
N PHE A 335 3.97 -18.87 17.44
CA PHE A 335 3.99 -18.91 15.97
C PHE A 335 3.96 -17.50 15.37
N ALA A 336 3.13 -16.61 15.89
CA ALA A 336 3.11 -15.21 15.45
C ALA A 336 4.47 -14.51 15.66
N ARG A 337 5.09 -14.75 16.83
CA ARG A 337 6.45 -14.30 17.14
C ARG A 337 7.48 -14.85 16.15
N TYR A 338 7.36 -16.14 15.79
CA TYR A 338 8.23 -16.78 14.80
C TYR A 338 8.14 -16.11 13.42
N LEU A 339 6.95 -15.70 12.99
CA LEU A 339 6.75 -15.00 11.70
C LEU A 339 7.51 -13.65 11.63
N LEU A 340 7.76 -13.00 12.78
CA LEU A 340 8.54 -11.76 12.86
C LEU A 340 10.07 -12.00 12.92
N SER A 341 10.55 -13.25 13.03
CA SER A 341 11.98 -13.53 13.04
C SER A 341 12.64 -13.14 11.71
N GLU A 342 13.93 -12.80 11.74
CA GLU A 342 14.68 -12.34 10.56
C GLU A 342 14.56 -13.31 9.37
N ASP A 343 14.71 -14.62 9.62
CA ASP A 343 14.61 -15.64 8.56
C ASP A 343 13.21 -15.67 7.92
N MET A 344 12.17 -15.56 8.73
CA MET A 344 10.79 -15.53 8.24
C MET A 344 10.47 -14.22 7.53
N GLN A 345 11.02 -13.12 7.99
CA GLN A 345 10.87 -11.83 7.30
C GLN A 345 11.56 -11.83 5.93
N ARG A 346 12.78 -12.36 5.82
CA ARG A 346 13.45 -12.56 4.52
C ARG A 346 12.65 -13.50 3.61
N LEU A 347 12.11 -14.59 4.16
CA LEU A 347 11.27 -15.53 3.43
C LEU A 347 10.00 -14.86 2.92
N ARG A 348 9.34 -14.03 3.75
CA ARG A 348 8.14 -13.31 3.35
C ARG A 348 8.42 -12.35 2.21
N VAL A 349 9.44 -11.49 2.34
CA VAL A 349 9.84 -10.56 1.27
C VAL A 349 10.08 -11.30 -0.05
N LYS A 350 10.81 -12.42 0.02
CA LYS A 350 11.11 -13.23 -1.18
C LYS A 350 9.87 -13.81 -1.86
N ILE A 351 8.86 -14.19 -1.09
CA ILE A 351 7.65 -14.83 -1.64
C ILE A 351 6.63 -13.78 -2.09
N THR A 352 6.42 -12.75 -1.26
CA THR A 352 5.30 -11.81 -1.45
C THR A 352 5.71 -10.50 -2.11
N GLY A 353 7.00 -10.16 -2.14
CA GLY A 353 7.50 -8.85 -2.55
C GLY A 353 7.18 -7.71 -1.56
N THR A 354 6.46 -7.98 -0.46
CA THR A 354 6.10 -6.97 0.55
C THR A 354 7.31 -6.54 1.37
N LEU A 355 7.25 -5.34 1.96
CA LEU A 355 8.34 -4.85 2.81
C LEU A 355 8.35 -5.60 4.15
N PRO A 356 9.52 -5.84 4.73
CA PRO A 356 9.61 -6.49 6.03
C PRO A 356 9.09 -5.60 7.15
N ALA A 357 8.62 -6.21 8.22
CA ALA A 357 8.32 -5.52 9.48
C ALA A 357 9.54 -5.48 10.42
N ALA A 358 10.59 -6.26 10.13
CA ALA A 358 11.84 -6.29 10.88
C ALA A 358 13.00 -5.68 10.09
N ASN A 359 14.06 -5.28 10.80
CA ASN A 359 15.29 -4.76 10.18
C ASN A 359 16.06 -5.88 9.48
N VAL A 360 15.74 -6.16 8.24
CA VAL A 360 16.42 -7.13 7.37
C VAL A 360 16.78 -6.48 6.04
N ASP A 361 17.88 -6.97 5.43
CA ASP A 361 18.24 -6.52 4.07
C ASP A 361 17.20 -7.00 3.07
N ILE A 362 16.86 -6.13 2.11
CA ILE A 362 15.91 -6.38 1.05
C ILE A 362 16.57 -6.16 -0.32
N ASP A 363 15.91 -6.60 -1.37
CA ASP A 363 16.32 -6.37 -2.75
C ASP A 363 16.30 -4.86 -3.08
N GLU A 364 17.35 -4.33 -3.73
CA GLU A 364 17.46 -2.94 -4.18
C GLU A 364 16.29 -2.52 -5.06
N LYS A 365 15.67 -3.45 -5.74
CA LYS A 365 14.45 -3.21 -6.53
C LYS A 365 13.32 -2.58 -5.71
N LEU A 366 13.29 -2.82 -4.40
CA LEU A 366 12.28 -2.30 -3.47
C LEU A 366 12.67 -0.96 -2.83
N ASP A 367 13.86 -0.41 -3.14
CA ASP A 367 14.37 0.82 -2.52
C ASP A 367 13.40 2.01 -2.68
N GLY A 368 12.67 2.10 -3.81
CA GLY A 368 11.65 3.13 -4.01
C GLY A 368 10.53 3.12 -2.94
N PHE A 369 10.16 1.94 -2.44
CA PHE A 369 9.22 1.83 -1.32
C PHE A 369 9.85 2.23 0.01
N VAL A 370 11.11 1.83 0.25
CA VAL A 370 11.84 2.20 1.47
C VAL A 370 12.00 3.72 1.56
N ASP A 371 12.35 4.34 0.44
CA ASP A 371 12.45 5.80 0.33
C ASP A 371 11.10 6.46 0.59
N GLN A 372 10.01 5.89 0.04
CA GLN A 372 8.66 6.42 0.25
C GLN A 372 8.20 6.26 1.71
N LEU A 373 8.58 5.18 2.40
CA LEU A 373 8.25 5.01 3.83
C LEU A 373 8.80 6.13 4.71
N THR A 374 9.90 6.79 4.30
CA THR A 374 10.41 7.97 5.03
C THR A 374 9.45 9.16 4.96
N PHE A 375 8.58 9.17 3.94
CA PHE A 375 7.52 10.15 3.72
C PHE A 375 6.15 9.44 3.77
N SER A 376 5.87 8.76 4.87
CA SER A 376 4.60 8.10 5.10
C SER A 376 4.08 8.34 6.51
N TYR A 377 2.82 8.03 6.72
CA TYR A 377 2.20 8.06 8.04
C TYR A 377 1.22 6.88 8.19
N ALA A 378 1.14 6.36 9.39
CA ALA A 378 0.12 5.36 9.72
C ALA A 378 -1.23 6.04 9.98
N LEU A 379 -2.31 5.40 9.51
CA LEU A 379 -3.66 5.77 9.92
C LEU A 379 -3.89 5.34 11.37
N PRO A 380 -4.71 6.08 12.14
CA PRO A 380 -5.00 5.72 13.52
C PRO A 380 -5.80 4.41 13.58
N ASN A 381 -5.51 3.58 14.56
CA ASN A 381 -6.19 2.30 14.80
C ASN A 381 -7.47 2.48 15.64
N THR A 382 -8.36 3.34 15.22
CA THR A 382 -9.63 3.65 15.92
C THR A 382 -10.83 2.99 15.24
N PRO A 383 -11.96 2.77 15.97
CA PRO A 383 -13.19 2.25 15.35
C PRO A 383 -13.76 3.14 14.23
N LEU A 384 -13.31 4.41 14.11
CA LEU A 384 -13.72 5.32 13.05
C LEU A 384 -13.18 4.90 11.68
N MET A 385 -12.12 4.06 11.62
CA MET A 385 -11.52 3.66 10.36
C MET A 385 -12.48 2.89 9.45
N ALA A 386 -13.38 2.08 10.01
CA ALA A 386 -14.40 1.40 9.21
C ALA A 386 -15.27 2.41 8.44
N ARG A 387 -15.74 3.47 9.10
CA ARG A 387 -16.51 4.53 8.47
C ARG A 387 -15.69 5.36 7.48
N PHE A 388 -14.43 5.57 7.80
CA PHE A 388 -13.50 6.26 6.91
C PHE A 388 -13.38 5.54 5.56
N TRP A 389 -13.17 4.24 5.56
CA TRP A 389 -13.07 3.46 4.34
C TRP A 389 -14.41 3.38 3.59
N GLU A 390 -15.51 3.20 4.31
CA GLU A 390 -16.85 3.08 3.72
C GLU A 390 -17.25 4.31 2.90
N TYR A 391 -17.09 5.51 3.43
CA TYR A 391 -17.42 6.73 2.69
C TYR A 391 -16.38 7.04 1.61
N GLY A 392 -15.09 6.85 1.91
CA GLY A 392 -13.98 7.20 1.03
C GLY A 392 -14.02 6.55 -0.35
N ILE A 393 -14.68 5.41 -0.49
CA ILE A 393 -14.90 4.72 -1.76
C ILE A 393 -15.61 5.61 -2.80
N ASN A 394 -16.49 6.51 -2.37
CA ASN A 394 -17.33 7.30 -3.27
C ASN A 394 -16.73 8.65 -3.65
N VAL A 395 -15.73 9.15 -2.92
CA VAL A 395 -15.19 10.51 -3.09
C VAL A 395 -14.79 10.78 -4.54
N THR A 396 -13.93 9.94 -5.11
CA THR A 396 -13.47 10.11 -6.50
C THR A 396 -14.63 9.99 -7.49
N LYS A 397 -15.52 9.00 -7.31
CA LYS A 397 -16.69 8.79 -8.19
C LYS A 397 -17.58 10.02 -8.21
N ASN A 398 -17.86 10.60 -7.05
CA ASN A 398 -18.70 11.78 -6.91
C ASN A 398 -18.07 13.00 -7.58
N VAL A 399 -16.77 13.23 -7.40
CA VAL A 399 -16.05 14.33 -8.05
C VAL A 399 -15.97 14.16 -9.56
N TYR A 400 -15.72 12.94 -10.04
CA TYR A 400 -15.75 12.66 -11.48
C TYR A 400 -17.16 12.78 -12.08
N ALA A 401 -18.20 12.52 -11.30
CA ALA A 401 -19.59 12.76 -11.69
C ALA A 401 -19.97 14.25 -11.72
N GLY A 402 -19.09 15.14 -11.22
CA GLY A 402 -19.27 16.59 -11.27
C GLY A 402 -19.79 17.20 -9.97
N LYS A 403 -19.79 16.47 -8.85
CA LYS A 403 -20.03 17.08 -7.54
C LYS A 403 -18.87 18.02 -7.18
N ASP A 404 -19.19 19.05 -6.41
CA ASP A 404 -18.22 20.00 -5.90
C ASP A 404 -17.26 19.33 -4.93
N PRO A 405 -15.93 19.40 -5.14
CA PRO A 405 -14.96 18.74 -4.27
C PRO A 405 -15.00 19.20 -2.80
N ASP A 406 -15.24 20.49 -2.56
CA ASP A 406 -15.30 21.05 -1.21
C ASP A 406 -16.56 20.56 -0.46
N GLU A 407 -17.69 20.46 -1.16
CA GLU A 407 -18.93 19.88 -0.62
C GLU A 407 -18.73 18.39 -0.31
N GLU A 408 -18.14 17.64 -1.23
CA GLU A 408 -17.87 16.20 -1.03
C GLU A 408 -16.96 15.92 0.16
N LEU A 409 -15.89 16.70 0.35
CA LEU A 409 -15.03 16.57 1.51
C LEU A 409 -15.73 16.95 2.82
N LYS A 410 -16.63 17.94 2.77
CA LYS A 410 -17.43 18.32 3.92
C LYS A 410 -18.42 17.21 4.30
N ASP A 411 -19.13 16.65 3.33
CA ASP A 411 -20.06 15.54 3.53
C ASP A 411 -19.34 14.33 4.13
N TYR A 412 -18.11 14.07 3.66
CA TYR A 412 -17.26 13.02 4.22
C TYR A 412 -16.97 13.23 5.73
N VAL A 413 -16.59 14.46 6.11
CA VAL A 413 -16.33 14.78 7.53
C VAL A 413 -17.62 14.72 8.35
N ASP A 414 -18.75 15.21 7.83
CA ASP A 414 -20.04 15.14 8.49
C ASP A 414 -20.47 13.68 8.72
N TYR A 415 -20.25 12.80 7.73
CA TYR A 415 -20.46 11.36 7.90
C TYR A 415 -19.57 10.76 9.01
N LEU A 416 -18.25 11.09 9.01
CA LEU A 416 -17.33 10.60 10.05
C LEU A 416 -17.74 11.05 11.46
N ASN A 417 -18.29 12.25 11.58
CA ASN A 417 -18.79 12.79 12.85
C ASN A 417 -20.18 12.22 13.27
N GLY A 418 -20.85 11.50 12.38
CA GLY A 418 -22.20 10.95 12.63
C GLY A 418 -23.29 12.00 12.61
N THR A 419 -23.05 13.11 11.89
CA THR A 419 -24.01 14.23 11.76
C THR A 419 -24.92 14.08 10.54
N ASP A 420 -24.52 13.22 9.56
CA ASP A 420 -25.35 12.87 8.41
C ASP A 420 -25.52 11.37 8.28
N THR A 421 -26.78 10.97 8.01
CA THR A 421 -27.07 9.64 7.44
C THR A 421 -26.92 9.76 5.94
N PRO A 422 -26.14 8.88 5.26
CA PRO A 422 -26.11 8.91 3.80
C PRO A 422 -27.51 8.68 3.24
N ASP A 423 -27.94 9.55 2.31
CA ASP A 423 -29.15 9.36 1.49
C ASP A 423 -29.00 8.17 0.50
N ASN A 424 -28.47 7.05 0.95
CA ASN A 424 -28.20 5.85 0.15
C ASN A 424 -29.18 4.69 0.42
N GLU A 425 -30.40 4.98 0.90
CA GLU A 425 -31.47 3.95 0.90
C GLU A 425 -32.23 3.81 -0.44
N SER A 426 -31.83 4.52 -1.49
CA SER A 426 -32.54 4.46 -2.77
C SER A 426 -31.69 3.89 -3.90
N ASN A 427 -31.30 2.61 -3.84
CA ASN A 427 -31.09 1.79 -5.05
C ASN A 427 -30.62 0.34 -4.74
N ILE A 428 -31.06 -0.23 -3.65
CA ILE A 428 -31.14 -1.70 -3.60
C ILE A 428 -32.59 -2.04 -3.98
N THR A 429 -32.88 -2.02 -5.26
CA THR A 429 -34.09 -2.68 -5.78
C THR A 429 -33.88 -4.18 -5.63
N ASP A 430 -34.53 -4.70 -4.65
CA ASP A 430 -34.80 -6.11 -4.42
C ASP A 430 -35.29 -6.77 -5.73
N SER A 431 -34.38 -7.43 -6.43
CA SER A 431 -34.74 -8.28 -7.58
C SER A 431 -35.05 -9.69 -7.12
N THR A 432 -35.97 -9.81 -6.16
CA THR A 432 -36.64 -11.06 -5.87
C THR A 432 -38.15 -10.89 -6.12
N ASP A 433 -38.54 -10.96 -7.37
CA ASP A 433 -39.89 -11.39 -7.70
C ASP A 433 -39.84 -12.46 -8.78
N SER A 434 -39.83 -13.67 -8.33
CA SER A 434 -40.08 -14.84 -9.14
C SER A 434 -41.58 -15.02 -9.25
N SER A 435 -42.17 -14.56 -10.31
CA SER A 435 -43.50 -14.97 -10.67
C SER A 435 -43.48 -16.41 -11.20
N ASN A 436 -43.85 -17.35 -10.35
CA ASN A 436 -44.53 -18.55 -10.78
C ASN A 436 -45.99 -18.21 -11.11
N THR A 437 -46.42 -18.44 -12.30
CA THR A 437 -47.77 -19.02 -12.66
C THR A 437 -47.81 -19.34 -14.14
N ASP A 438 -48.09 -20.56 -14.36
CA ASP A 438 -48.67 -21.44 -15.40
C ASP A 438 -47.71 -22.36 -16.10
#